data_ee8801e0d20dc3c44ed430433df91d78
#
_entry.id   ee8801e0d20dc3c44ed430433df91d78
#
_cell.length_a   1.000
_cell.length_b   1.000
_cell.length_c   1.000
_cell.angle_alpha   90.00
_cell.angle_beta   90.00
_cell.angle_gamma   90.00
#
_symmetry.space_group_name_H-M   'P 1'
#
loop_
_entity.id
_entity.type
_entity.pdbx_description
1 polymer ?
#
loop_
_entity_poly.entity_id
_entity_poly.type
_entity_poly.pdbx_seq_one_letter_code
_entity_poly.pdbx_strand_id
1 'polypeptide(L)'
;QIVLLDSDFARMPSVVLEGRRVVNNIQRSASLFLVKNLFSMLMTLFTFVAVSKYPLYPTQLSFLGTFTIGTPAFLLAMQPDKSRIEGHFLTNVVLLALPAALTDFILLAVLNVAGNCAGIGHEQLSTMCIMILLAVGMAALIRICMPLDKIRTGICILMASGAVFSVLFLKPLFALYPLSPVWVMVTGILMAAAVPVFAVMCRLVLLQVQRHAKHSKKFRERLGRHFKS
;
A
#
# COMPACT_ATOMS: atom_id res chain seq x y z
N GLN A 1 6.81 -28.36 13.72
CA GLN A 1 7.41 -28.96 14.92
C GLN A 1 8.55 -28.05 15.39
N ILE A 2 8.61 -27.78 16.68
CA ILE A 2 9.72 -27.05 17.32
C ILE A 2 10.50 -28.09 18.11
N VAL A 3 11.82 -28.15 17.88
CA VAL A 3 12.74 -29.03 18.62
C VAL A 3 13.60 -28.13 19.51
N LEU A 4 13.57 -28.38 20.82
CA LEU A 4 14.40 -27.70 21.78
C LEU A 4 15.65 -28.55 21.97
N LEU A 5 16.79 -28.07 21.47
CA LEU A 5 18.07 -28.82 21.56
C LEU A 5 18.54 -29.03 23.03
N ASP A 6 18.32 -28.04 23.89
CA ASP A 6 18.74 -28.07 25.29
C ASP A 6 17.61 -28.51 26.24
N SER A 7 16.43 -28.93 25.74
CA SER A 7 15.24 -29.28 26.54
C SER A 7 14.83 -28.22 27.56
N ASP A 8 15.25 -26.95 27.35
CA ASP A 8 15.00 -25.85 28.28
C ASP A 8 13.68 -25.13 27.93
N PHE A 9 12.60 -25.48 28.59
CA PHE A 9 11.28 -24.87 28.45
C PHE A 9 11.22 -23.40 28.87
N ALA A 10 12.15 -22.90 29.68
CA ALA A 10 12.20 -21.49 30.07
C ALA A 10 12.43 -20.55 28.86
N ARG A 11 12.97 -21.06 27.77
CA ARG A 11 13.18 -20.31 26.50
C ARG A 11 11.94 -20.21 25.61
N MET A 12 10.88 -20.99 25.85
CA MET A 12 9.66 -20.97 25.02
C MET A 12 9.01 -19.59 24.87
N PRO A 13 8.90 -18.76 25.94
CA PRO A 13 8.34 -17.41 25.79
C PRO A 13 9.13 -16.54 24.79
N SER A 14 10.46 -16.64 24.78
CA SER A 14 11.31 -15.88 23.87
C SER A 14 11.13 -16.34 22.42
N VAL A 15 10.99 -17.64 22.17
CA VAL A 15 10.72 -18.22 20.85
C VAL A 15 9.36 -17.73 20.31
N VAL A 16 8.33 -17.73 21.16
CA VAL A 16 6.99 -17.23 20.79
C VAL A 16 7.03 -15.72 20.45
N LEU A 17 7.78 -14.93 21.21
CA LEU A 17 7.93 -13.50 20.96
C LEU A 17 8.67 -13.22 19.63
N GLU A 18 9.70 -14.02 19.33
CA GLU A 18 10.42 -13.89 18.05
C GLU A 18 9.55 -14.34 16.87
N GLY A 19 8.79 -15.42 17.04
CA GLY A 19 7.78 -15.84 16.04
C GLY A 19 6.76 -14.74 15.73
N ARG A 20 6.26 -14.05 16.75
CA ARG A 20 5.35 -12.89 16.55
C ARG A 20 6.02 -11.76 15.79
N ARG A 21 7.26 -11.42 16.11
CA ARG A 21 8.04 -10.42 15.40
C ARG A 21 8.15 -10.74 13.91
N VAL A 22 8.52 -11.97 13.58
CA VAL A 22 8.67 -12.43 12.20
C VAL A 22 7.34 -12.30 11.44
N VAL A 23 6.25 -12.82 12.01
CA VAL A 23 4.93 -12.78 11.35
C VAL A 23 4.44 -11.34 11.15
N ASN A 24 4.57 -10.47 12.16
CA ASN A 24 4.16 -9.06 12.05
C ASN A 24 4.96 -8.32 10.97
N ASN A 25 6.27 -8.55 10.90
CA ASN A 25 7.14 -7.93 9.91
C ASN A 25 6.82 -8.43 8.49
N ILE A 26 6.62 -9.74 8.31
CA ILE A 26 6.22 -10.32 7.01
C ILE A 26 4.85 -9.77 6.59
N GLN A 27 3.89 -9.66 7.52
CA GLN A 27 2.56 -9.13 7.20
C GLN A 27 2.62 -7.69 6.68
N ARG A 28 3.42 -6.82 7.30
CA ARG A 28 3.62 -5.43 6.85
C ARG A 28 4.27 -5.37 5.47
N SER A 29 5.37 -6.08 5.30
CA SER A 29 6.09 -6.14 4.02
C SER A 29 5.21 -6.68 2.91
N ALA A 30 4.51 -7.80 3.16
CA ALA A 30 3.57 -8.39 2.21
C ALA A 30 2.45 -7.43 1.81
N SER A 31 1.93 -6.63 2.77
CA SER A 31 0.90 -5.63 2.46
C SER A 31 1.42 -4.55 1.52
N LEU A 32 2.64 -4.03 1.73
CA LEU A 32 3.25 -3.03 0.85
C LEU A 32 3.48 -3.57 -0.57
N PHE A 33 3.99 -4.81 -0.69
CA PHE A 33 4.17 -5.46 -1.99
C PHE A 33 2.85 -5.72 -2.70
N LEU A 34 1.81 -6.12 -1.95
CA LEU A 34 0.51 -6.42 -2.51
C LEU A 34 -0.18 -5.17 -3.10
N VAL A 35 0.01 -3.98 -2.50
CA VAL A 35 -0.49 -2.71 -3.06
C VAL A 35 -0.03 -2.54 -4.51
N LYS A 36 1.29 -2.62 -4.74
CA LYS A 36 1.88 -2.44 -6.06
C LYS A 36 1.39 -3.50 -7.06
N ASN A 37 1.39 -4.77 -6.64
CA ASN A 37 1.03 -5.87 -7.53
C ASN A 37 -0.44 -5.80 -7.94
N LEU A 38 -1.34 -5.52 -6.98
CA LEU A 38 -2.78 -5.41 -7.24
C LEU A 38 -3.08 -4.20 -8.12
N PHE A 39 -2.51 -3.03 -7.81
CA PHE A 39 -2.60 -1.84 -8.64
C PHE A 39 -2.12 -2.11 -10.08
N SER A 40 -0.93 -2.68 -10.23
CA SER A 40 -0.34 -2.93 -11.55
C SER A 40 -1.19 -3.90 -12.37
N MET A 41 -1.72 -4.95 -11.74
CA MET A 41 -2.63 -5.91 -12.39
C MET A 41 -3.91 -5.22 -12.88
N LEU A 42 -4.56 -4.42 -12.03
CA LEU A 42 -5.79 -3.69 -12.38
C LEU A 42 -5.53 -2.69 -13.50
N MET A 43 -4.41 -1.95 -13.43
CA MET A 43 -4.06 -0.95 -14.43
C MET A 43 -3.70 -1.58 -15.78
N THR A 44 -3.03 -2.72 -15.78
CA THR A 44 -2.73 -3.49 -17.01
C THR A 44 -4.03 -3.96 -17.67
N LEU A 45 -4.96 -4.53 -16.89
CA LEU A 45 -6.26 -4.95 -17.42
C LEU A 45 -7.05 -3.77 -17.98
N PHE A 46 -7.05 -2.63 -17.27
CA PHE A 46 -7.73 -1.42 -17.72
C PHE A 46 -7.15 -0.88 -19.03
N THR A 47 -5.82 -0.76 -19.13
CA THR A 47 -5.18 -0.25 -20.35
C THR A 47 -5.35 -1.19 -21.54
N PHE A 48 -5.41 -2.50 -21.30
CA PHE A 48 -5.72 -3.49 -22.32
C PHE A 48 -7.16 -3.31 -22.88
N VAL A 49 -8.15 -3.18 -21.97
CA VAL A 49 -9.56 -3.00 -22.37
C VAL A 49 -9.78 -1.62 -23.02
N ALA A 50 -9.17 -0.56 -22.48
CA ALA A 50 -9.28 0.79 -22.99
C ALA A 50 -8.44 1.06 -24.26
N VAL A 51 -7.66 0.07 -24.73
CA VAL A 51 -6.73 0.19 -25.87
C VAL A 51 -5.82 1.42 -25.71
N SER A 52 -5.37 1.69 -24.49
CA SER A 52 -4.54 2.84 -24.15
C SER A 52 -3.12 2.41 -23.74
N LYS A 53 -2.15 3.33 -23.83
CA LYS A 53 -0.80 3.06 -23.35
C LYS A 53 -0.78 2.97 -21.83
N TYR A 54 0.05 2.07 -21.29
CA TYR A 54 0.30 2.01 -19.86
C TYR A 54 0.97 3.31 -19.39
N PRO A 55 0.42 4.00 -18.38
CA PRO A 55 0.79 5.39 -18.09
C PRO A 55 2.13 5.58 -17.36
N LEU A 56 2.85 4.51 -17.05
CA LEU A 56 4.08 4.57 -16.26
C LEU A 56 5.26 3.90 -16.99
N TYR A 57 6.46 4.46 -16.78
CA TYR A 57 7.70 3.84 -17.19
C TYR A 57 8.23 2.85 -16.12
N PRO A 58 8.95 1.79 -16.50
CA PRO A 58 9.52 0.83 -15.55
C PRO A 58 10.43 1.47 -14.47
N THR A 59 11.19 2.50 -14.85
CA THR A 59 12.06 3.25 -13.93
C THR A 59 11.27 4.00 -12.86
N GLN A 60 10.08 4.51 -13.20
CA GLN A 60 9.16 5.15 -12.25
C GLN A 60 8.59 4.14 -11.26
N LEU A 61 8.28 2.92 -11.69
CA LEU A 61 7.87 1.83 -10.79
C LEU A 61 8.98 1.41 -9.83
N SER A 62 10.25 1.50 -10.27
CA SER A 62 11.40 1.28 -9.40
C SER A 62 11.56 2.40 -8.37
N PHE A 63 11.35 3.65 -8.77
CA PHE A 63 11.30 4.80 -7.87
C PHE A 63 10.25 4.62 -6.77
N LEU A 64 8.99 4.33 -7.17
CA LEU A 64 7.91 4.04 -6.23
C LEU A 64 8.30 2.89 -5.30
N GLY A 65 8.79 1.77 -5.87
CA GLY A 65 9.20 0.59 -5.12
C GLY A 65 10.27 0.88 -4.09
N THR A 66 11.23 1.75 -4.39
CA THR A 66 12.31 2.11 -3.46
C THR A 66 11.78 2.88 -2.25
N PHE A 67 10.98 3.92 -2.45
CA PHE A 67 10.57 4.82 -1.37
C PHE A 67 9.29 4.40 -0.64
N THR A 68 8.42 3.60 -1.25
CA THR A 68 7.16 3.20 -0.61
C THR A 68 7.08 1.74 -0.23
N ILE A 69 7.96 0.87 -0.75
CA ILE A 69 7.88 -0.57 -0.54
C ILE A 69 9.19 -1.16 0.00
N GLY A 70 10.24 -1.22 -0.82
CA GLY A 70 11.43 -2.01 -0.54
C GLY A 70 12.23 -1.49 0.66
N THR A 71 12.67 -0.24 0.61
CA THR A 71 13.44 0.36 1.70
C THR A 71 12.64 0.44 3.01
N PRO A 72 11.38 0.93 3.02
CA PRO A 72 10.59 0.93 4.25
C PRO A 72 10.29 -0.48 4.76
N ALA A 73 10.00 -1.46 3.89
CA ALA A 73 9.78 -2.85 4.32
C ALA A 73 11.02 -3.43 5.00
N PHE A 74 12.21 -3.18 4.44
CA PHE A 74 13.48 -3.59 5.03
C PHE A 74 13.72 -2.94 6.41
N LEU A 75 13.57 -1.62 6.51
CA LEU A 75 13.77 -0.89 7.77
C LEU A 75 12.76 -1.31 8.85
N LEU A 76 11.51 -1.55 8.47
CA LEU A 76 10.47 -2.04 9.37
C LEU A 76 10.74 -3.48 9.83
N ALA A 77 11.32 -4.34 8.98
CA ALA A 77 11.68 -5.70 9.34
C ALA A 77 12.78 -5.77 10.41
N MET A 78 13.62 -4.75 10.51
CA MET A 78 14.63 -4.63 11.58
C MET A 78 14.02 -4.27 12.95
N GLN A 79 12.78 -3.76 12.98
CA GLN A 79 12.11 -3.38 14.22
C GLN A 79 11.59 -4.59 14.99
N PRO A 80 11.79 -4.66 16.33
CA PRO A 80 11.18 -5.68 17.14
C PRO A 80 9.70 -5.39 17.41
N ASP A 81 8.80 -5.92 16.59
CA ASP A 81 7.36 -5.87 16.86
C ASP A 81 6.86 -7.18 17.46
N LYS A 82 6.69 -7.19 18.77
CA LYS A 82 6.24 -8.34 19.56
C LYS A 82 4.74 -8.29 19.84
N SER A 83 3.97 -7.43 19.17
CA SER A 83 2.54 -7.29 19.37
C SER A 83 1.80 -8.61 19.08
N ARG A 84 0.66 -8.79 19.73
CA ARG A 84 -0.16 -10.00 19.55
C ARG A 84 -0.70 -10.06 18.14
N ILE A 85 -0.54 -11.22 17.49
CA ILE A 85 -1.11 -11.47 16.17
C ILE A 85 -2.61 -11.68 16.33
N GLU A 86 -3.42 -10.85 15.67
CA GLU A 86 -4.88 -10.95 15.68
C GLU A 86 -5.38 -11.26 14.26
N GLY A 87 -6.39 -12.15 14.19
CA GLY A 87 -7.03 -12.52 12.92
C GLY A 87 -6.21 -13.44 12.02
N HIS A 88 -6.60 -13.51 10.76
CA HIS A 88 -5.93 -14.34 9.75
C HIS A 88 -4.92 -13.51 8.99
N PHE A 89 -3.72 -14.00 8.83
CA PHE A 89 -2.60 -13.34 8.14
C PHE A 89 -3.01 -12.79 6.76
N LEU A 90 -3.58 -13.64 5.91
CA LEU A 90 -3.94 -13.27 4.54
C LEU A 90 -5.02 -12.16 4.49
N THR A 91 -6.02 -12.27 5.37
CA THR A 91 -7.09 -11.26 5.48
C THR A 91 -6.52 -9.92 5.87
N ASN A 92 -5.62 -9.88 6.85
CA ASN A 92 -4.99 -8.64 7.31
C ASN A 92 -4.13 -8.00 6.20
N VAL A 93 -3.34 -8.80 5.47
CA VAL A 93 -2.52 -8.33 4.35
C VAL A 93 -3.40 -7.69 3.26
N VAL A 94 -4.48 -8.36 2.86
CA VAL A 94 -5.41 -7.85 1.85
C VAL A 94 -6.13 -6.59 2.32
N LEU A 95 -6.60 -6.55 3.56
CA LEU A 95 -7.30 -5.39 4.11
C LEU A 95 -6.43 -4.14 4.24
N LEU A 96 -5.14 -4.33 4.46
CA LEU A 96 -4.19 -3.23 4.49
C LEU A 96 -3.85 -2.74 3.08
N ALA A 97 -3.74 -3.63 2.10
CA ALA A 97 -3.31 -3.33 0.75
C ALA A 97 -4.44 -2.83 -0.18
N LEU A 98 -5.63 -3.41 -0.07
CA LEU A 98 -6.75 -3.18 -0.98
C LEU A 98 -7.17 -1.70 -1.11
N PRO A 99 -7.30 -0.91 -0.01
CA PRO A 99 -7.68 0.49 -0.11
C PRO A 99 -6.69 1.33 -0.93
N ALA A 100 -5.39 1.12 -0.74
CA ALA A 100 -4.35 1.84 -1.46
C ALA A 100 -4.35 1.45 -2.95
N ALA A 101 -4.37 0.16 -3.26
CA ALA A 101 -4.38 -0.34 -4.63
C ALA A 101 -5.60 0.13 -5.43
N LEU A 102 -6.80 0.16 -4.80
CA LEU A 102 -8.02 0.66 -5.45
C LEU A 102 -7.97 2.19 -5.63
N THR A 103 -7.43 2.92 -4.65
CA THR A 103 -7.27 4.38 -4.78
C THR A 103 -6.32 4.71 -5.91
N ASP A 104 -5.16 4.06 -5.97
CA ASP A 104 -4.18 4.22 -7.04
C ASP A 104 -4.81 3.91 -8.40
N PHE A 105 -5.51 2.79 -8.51
CA PHE A 105 -6.17 2.37 -9.74
C PHE A 105 -7.20 3.40 -10.22
N ILE A 106 -8.11 3.84 -9.35
CA ILE A 106 -9.18 4.78 -9.73
C ILE A 106 -8.58 6.12 -10.15
N LEU A 107 -7.65 6.67 -9.37
CA LEU A 107 -7.05 7.96 -9.68
C LEU A 107 -6.25 7.93 -10.99
N LEU A 108 -5.48 6.88 -11.22
CA LEU A 108 -4.71 6.76 -12.44
C LEU A 108 -5.56 6.44 -13.67
N ALA A 109 -6.61 5.63 -13.53
CA ALA A 109 -7.54 5.37 -14.62
C ALA A 109 -8.25 6.66 -15.08
N VAL A 110 -8.74 7.45 -14.11
CA VAL A 110 -9.37 8.74 -14.40
C VAL A 110 -8.37 9.71 -15.04
N LEU A 111 -7.15 9.80 -14.49
CA LEU A 111 -6.13 10.68 -15.03
C LEU A 111 -5.67 10.24 -16.44
N ASN A 112 -5.55 8.94 -16.68
CA ASN A 112 -5.20 8.42 -18.01
C ASN A 112 -6.25 8.79 -19.05
N VAL A 113 -7.53 8.58 -18.76
CA VAL A 113 -8.62 8.96 -19.68
C VAL A 113 -8.66 10.47 -19.88
N ALA A 114 -8.67 11.25 -18.81
CA ALA A 114 -8.70 12.71 -18.87
C ALA A 114 -7.48 13.29 -19.59
N GLY A 115 -6.30 12.76 -19.32
CA GLY A 115 -5.05 13.19 -19.95
C GLY A 115 -5.02 12.91 -21.45
N ASN A 116 -5.48 11.73 -21.86
CA ASN A 116 -5.58 11.39 -23.28
C ASN A 116 -6.62 12.27 -23.99
N CYS A 117 -7.76 12.55 -23.37
CA CYS A 117 -8.77 13.48 -23.93
C CYS A 117 -8.26 14.92 -24.02
N ALA A 118 -7.44 15.34 -23.07
CA ALA A 118 -6.82 16.67 -23.07
C ALA A 118 -5.58 16.78 -24.00
N GLY A 119 -5.16 15.68 -24.63
CA GLY A 119 -3.98 15.66 -25.51
C GLY A 119 -2.65 15.83 -24.77
N ILE A 120 -2.58 15.44 -23.48
CA ILE A 120 -1.34 15.53 -22.69
C ILE A 120 -0.34 14.51 -23.23
N GLY A 121 0.89 14.95 -23.47
CA GLY A 121 1.98 14.06 -23.87
C GLY A 121 2.23 12.94 -22.83
N HIS A 122 2.50 11.74 -23.32
CA HIS A 122 2.70 10.55 -22.46
C HIS A 122 3.75 10.78 -21.36
N GLU A 123 4.80 11.51 -21.63
CA GLU A 123 5.88 11.83 -20.66
C GLU A 123 5.38 12.67 -19.48
N GLN A 124 4.59 13.72 -19.77
CA GLN A 124 4.00 14.56 -18.72
C GLN A 124 2.95 13.79 -17.95
N LEU A 125 2.09 13.03 -18.64
CA LEU A 125 1.07 12.19 -18.01
C LEU A 125 1.69 11.17 -17.08
N SER A 126 2.78 10.51 -17.48
CA SER A 126 3.46 9.53 -16.64
C SER A 126 4.05 10.17 -15.38
N THR A 127 4.60 11.38 -15.49
CA THR A 127 5.13 12.12 -14.34
C THR A 127 4.01 12.51 -13.37
N MET A 128 2.85 12.95 -13.86
CA MET A 128 1.68 13.23 -13.04
C MET A 128 1.21 11.95 -12.31
N CYS A 129 1.11 10.83 -13.02
CA CYS A 129 0.71 9.54 -12.47
C CYS A 129 1.62 9.08 -11.33
N ILE A 130 2.95 9.13 -11.52
CA ILE A 130 3.89 8.68 -10.48
C ILE A 130 3.85 9.56 -9.23
N MET A 131 3.61 10.87 -9.37
CA MET A 131 3.45 11.77 -8.23
C MET A 131 2.24 11.43 -7.38
N ILE A 132 1.10 11.11 -8.02
CA ILE A 132 -0.12 10.68 -7.31
C ILE A 132 0.11 9.34 -6.60
N LEU A 133 0.72 8.36 -7.29
CA LEU A 133 1.08 7.07 -6.70
C LEU A 133 2.01 7.24 -5.50
N LEU A 134 2.96 8.16 -5.57
CA LEU A 134 3.86 8.46 -4.46
C LEU A 134 3.08 9.00 -3.25
N ALA A 135 2.13 9.90 -3.48
CA ALA A 135 1.30 10.46 -2.41
C ALA A 135 0.45 9.39 -1.71
N VAL A 136 -0.24 8.53 -2.48
CA VAL A 136 -1.03 7.41 -1.92
C VAL A 136 -0.12 6.38 -1.27
N GLY A 137 1.02 6.04 -1.89
CA GLY A 137 2.00 5.10 -1.36
C GLY A 137 2.57 5.56 -0.01
N MET A 138 2.87 6.86 0.14
CA MET A 138 3.30 7.44 1.42
C MET A 138 2.18 7.41 2.46
N ALA A 139 0.94 7.70 2.08
CA ALA A 139 -0.21 7.59 2.98
C ALA A 139 -0.45 6.13 3.44
N ALA A 140 -0.30 5.17 2.53
CA ALA A 140 -0.37 3.74 2.84
C ALA A 140 0.77 3.30 3.77
N LEU A 141 2.00 3.77 3.54
CA LEU A 141 3.15 3.51 4.40
C LEU A 141 2.91 4.03 5.82
N ILE A 142 2.45 5.28 5.97
CA ILE A 142 2.13 5.88 7.27
C ILE A 142 1.06 5.03 7.99
N ARG A 143 0.02 4.59 7.28
CA ARG A 143 -1.03 3.74 7.84
C ARG A 143 -0.50 2.38 8.32
N ILE A 144 0.39 1.75 7.58
CA ILE A 144 1.00 0.46 7.93
C ILE A 144 1.97 0.62 9.10
N CYS A 145 2.59 1.79 9.24
CA CYS A 145 3.46 2.13 10.37
C CYS A 145 2.70 2.43 11.67
N MET A 146 1.38 2.58 11.64
CA MET A 146 0.61 2.82 12.87
C MET A 146 0.61 1.61 13.80
N PRO A 147 0.71 1.81 15.13
CA PRO A 147 0.94 3.07 15.86
C PRO A 147 2.35 3.64 15.62
N LEU A 148 2.43 4.97 15.50
CA LEU A 148 3.67 5.68 15.16
C LEU A 148 4.58 5.78 16.39
N ASP A 149 5.67 5.01 16.39
CA ASP A 149 6.80 5.14 17.30
C ASP A 149 7.85 6.09 16.71
N LYS A 150 8.80 6.55 17.54
CA LYS A 150 9.89 7.44 17.10
C LYS A 150 10.66 6.88 15.88
N ILE A 151 10.92 5.57 15.86
CA ILE A 151 11.64 4.90 14.77
C ILE A 151 10.77 4.86 13.50
N ARG A 152 9.50 4.50 13.61
CA ARG A 152 8.55 4.45 12.47
C ARG A 152 8.32 5.83 11.88
N THR A 153 8.20 6.85 12.73
CA THR A 153 8.12 8.25 12.29
C THR A 153 9.40 8.65 11.56
N GLY A 154 10.56 8.31 12.09
CA GLY A 154 11.84 8.53 11.42
C GLY A 154 11.93 7.88 10.04
N ILE A 155 11.46 6.63 9.90
CA ILE A 155 11.40 5.93 8.61
C ILE A 155 10.49 6.68 7.63
N CYS A 156 9.30 7.09 8.04
CA CYS A 156 8.38 7.84 7.18
C CYS A 156 8.98 9.17 6.73
N ILE A 157 9.64 9.91 7.62
CA ILE A 157 10.32 11.18 7.29
C ILE A 157 11.48 10.92 6.32
N LEU A 158 12.30 9.89 6.57
CA LEU A 158 13.41 9.52 5.71
C LEU A 158 12.93 9.17 4.29
N MET A 159 11.86 8.39 4.17
CA MET A 159 11.29 8.03 2.86
C MET A 159 10.70 9.25 2.14
N ALA A 160 9.97 10.10 2.86
CA ALA A 160 9.40 11.32 2.28
C ALA A 160 10.49 12.29 1.82
N SER A 161 11.50 12.55 2.65
CA SER A 161 12.62 13.44 2.29
C SER A 161 13.46 12.89 1.14
N GLY A 162 13.72 11.57 1.13
CA GLY A 162 14.43 10.91 0.03
C GLY A 162 13.65 10.96 -1.30
N ALA A 163 12.33 10.77 -1.25
CA ALA A 163 11.48 10.91 -2.42
C ALA A 163 11.47 12.34 -2.96
N VAL A 164 11.33 13.36 -2.09
CA VAL A 164 11.41 14.77 -2.48
C VAL A 164 12.78 15.11 -3.06
N PHE A 165 13.85 14.67 -2.43
CA PHE A 165 15.21 14.86 -2.94
C PHE A 165 15.37 14.26 -4.35
N SER A 166 14.86 13.05 -4.56
CA SER A 166 14.93 12.37 -5.87
C SER A 166 14.12 13.11 -6.94
N VAL A 167 12.96 13.63 -6.60
CA VAL A 167 12.13 14.44 -7.51
C VAL A 167 12.82 15.74 -7.90
N LEU A 168 13.60 16.34 -7.02
CA LEU A 168 14.29 17.60 -7.29
C LEU A 168 15.60 17.39 -8.08
N PHE A 169 16.41 16.40 -7.68
CA PHE A 169 17.79 16.26 -8.16
C PHE A 169 18.03 15.05 -9.08
N LEU A 170 17.20 13.99 -8.99
CA LEU A 170 17.40 12.74 -9.73
C LEU A 170 16.35 12.50 -10.84
N LYS A 171 15.77 13.58 -11.38
CA LYS A 171 14.74 13.52 -12.43
C LYS A 171 15.07 12.58 -13.60
N PRO A 172 16.27 12.70 -14.22
CA PRO A 172 16.61 11.86 -15.37
C PRO A 172 16.75 10.37 -15.01
N LEU A 173 17.19 10.06 -13.78
CA LEU A 173 17.35 8.68 -13.32
C LEU A 173 16.02 7.94 -13.25
N PHE A 174 14.95 8.64 -12.88
CA PHE A 174 13.63 8.08 -12.69
C PHE A 174 12.64 8.44 -13.82
N ALA A 175 13.13 8.92 -14.94
CA ALA A 175 12.30 9.35 -16.07
C ALA A 175 11.16 10.30 -15.65
N LEU A 176 11.51 11.32 -14.83
CA LEU A 176 10.60 12.37 -14.42
C LEU A 176 10.76 13.56 -15.35
N TYR A 177 9.75 13.78 -16.16
CA TYR A 177 9.74 14.84 -17.17
C TYR A 177 9.24 16.16 -16.61
N PRO A 178 9.72 17.31 -17.14
CA PRO A 178 9.26 18.61 -16.69
C PRO A 178 7.78 18.81 -17.03
N LEU A 179 7.02 19.27 -16.05
CA LEU A 179 5.62 19.64 -16.20
C LEU A 179 5.51 21.12 -16.47
N SER A 180 4.56 21.53 -17.32
CA SER A 180 4.20 22.93 -17.43
C SER A 180 3.58 23.44 -16.12
N PRO A 181 3.63 24.75 -15.82
CA PRO A 181 3.11 25.31 -14.56
C PRO A 181 1.65 24.90 -14.27
N VAL A 182 0.83 24.81 -15.30
CA VAL A 182 -0.57 24.39 -15.19
C VAL A 182 -0.66 22.94 -14.70
N TRP A 183 0.12 22.02 -15.28
CA TRP A 183 0.11 20.62 -14.89
C TRP A 183 0.76 20.37 -13.53
N VAL A 184 1.69 21.23 -13.10
CA VAL A 184 2.22 21.20 -11.72
C VAL A 184 1.09 21.52 -10.73
N MET A 185 0.30 22.57 -10.97
CA MET A 185 -0.84 22.92 -10.12
C MET A 185 -1.89 21.80 -10.08
N VAL A 186 -2.26 21.26 -11.24
CA VAL A 186 -3.23 20.15 -11.33
C VAL A 186 -2.72 18.94 -10.57
N THR A 187 -1.45 18.56 -10.74
CA THR A 187 -0.83 17.44 -10.01
C THR A 187 -0.85 17.69 -8.51
N GLY A 188 -0.53 18.90 -8.05
CA GLY A 188 -0.57 19.27 -6.63
C GLY A 188 -1.97 19.13 -6.04
N ILE A 189 -3.00 19.59 -6.74
CA ILE A 189 -4.41 19.45 -6.33
C ILE A 189 -4.80 17.96 -6.25
N LEU A 190 -4.44 17.16 -7.25
CA LEU A 190 -4.73 15.73 -7.29
C LEU A 190 -4.01 14.97 -6.19
N MET A 191 -2.75 15.30 -5.88
CA MET A 191 -2.02 14.73 -4.75
C MET A 191 -2.69 15.07 -3.41
N ALA A 192 -3.13 16.32 -3.24
CA ALA A 192 -3.86 16.74 -2.04
C ALA A 192 -5.21 16.01 -1.92
N ALA A 193 -5.92 15.81 -3.03
CA ALA A 193 -7.17 15.06 -3.08
C ALA A 193 -6.99 13.54 -2.89
N ALA A 194 -5.84 12.99 -3.26
CA ALA A 194 -5.57 11.55 -3.16
C ALA A 194 -5.60 11.05 -1.71
N VAL A 195 -5.12 11.84 -0.75
CA VAL A 195 -5.09 11.48 0.68
C VAL A 195 -6.50 11.30 1.26
N PRO A 196 -7.44 12.25 1.13
CA PRO A 196 -8.81 12.04 1.61
C PRO A 196 -9.54 10.94 0.85
N VAL A 197 -9.33 10.77 -0.46
CA VAL A 197 -9.88 9.65 -1.23
C VAL A 197 -9.40 8.32 -0.66
N PHE A 198 -8.12 8.18 -0.38
CA PHE A 198 -7.55 7.00 0.29
C PHE A 198 -8.19 6.77 1.67
N ALA A 199 -8.37 7.82 2.47
CA ALA A 199 -9.01 7.71 3.79
C ALA A 199 -10.46 7.22 3.69
N VAL A 200 -11.22 7.72 2.72
CA VAL A 200 -12.58 7.25 2.43
C VAL A 200 -12.57 5.79 2.00
N MET A 201 -11.66 5.41 1.09
CA MET A 201 -11.54 4.02 0.63
C MET A 201 -11.21 3.06 1.77
N CYS A 202 -10.35 3.49 2.71
CA CYS A 202 -10.07 2.74 3.93
C CYS A 202 -11.32 2.49 4.77
N ARG A 203 -12.17 3.52 4.94
CA ARG A 203 -13.43 3.39 5.68
C ARG A 203 -14.41 2.46 4.98
N LEU A 204 -14.54 2.58 3.66
CA LEU A 204 -15.44 1.73 2.87
C LEU A 204 -15.05 0.24 2.94
N VAL A 205 -13.78 -0.07 2.79
CA VAL A 205 -13.28 -1.46 2.89
C VAL A 205 -13.54 -2.02 4.30
N LEU A 206 -13.28 -1.25 5.36
CA LEU A 206 -13.56 -1.66 6.73
C LEU A 206 -15.06 -1.92 6.98
N LEU A 207 -15.93 -1.04 6.48
CA LEU A 207 -17.37 -1.19 6.60
C LEU A 207 -17.89 -2.45 5.88
N GLN A 208 -17.37 -2.74 4.69
CA GLN A 208 -17.71 -3.95 3.94
C GLN A 208 -17.35 -5.21 4.72
N VAL A 209 -16.14 -5.25 5.28
CA VAL A 209 -15.68 -6.40 6.08
C VAL A 209 -16.52 -6.60 7.32
N GLN A 210 -16.87 -5.51 8.03
CA GLN A 210 -17.73 -5.58 9.20
C GLN A 210 -19.15 -6.08 8.85
N ARG A 211 -19.69 -5.65 7.71
CA ARG A 211 -21.00 -6.14 7.20
C ARG A 211 -20.94 -7.64 6.91
N HIS A 212 -19.91 -8.13 6.22
CA HIS A 212 -19.76 -9.56 5.95
C HIS A 212 -19.55 -10.38 7.22
N ALA A 213 -18.78 -9.90 8.19
CA ALA A 213 -18.59 -10.56 9.47
C ALA A 213 -19.91 -10.68 10.27
N LYS A 214 -20.74 -9.62 10.31
CA LYS A 214 -22.07 -9.64 10.92
C LYS A 214 -23.01 -10.64 10.23
N HIS A 215 -23.00 -10.67 8.90
CA HIS A 215 -23.84 -11.57 8.12
C HIS A 215 -23.45 -13.04 8.36
N SER A 216 -22.15 -13.35 8.41
CA SER A 216 -21.64 -14.68 8.69
C SER A 216 -21.98 -15.16 10.10
N LYS A 217 -21.88 -14.29 11.13
CA LYS A 217 -22.34 -14.62 12.50
C LYS A 217 -23.82 -14.95 12.55
N LYS A 218 -24.64 -14.10 11.94
CA LYS A 218 -26.11 -14.29 11.92
C LYS A 218 -26.52 -15.57 11.17
N PHE A 219 -25.77 -15.92 10.12
CA PHE A 219 -25.97 -17.17 9.37
C PHE A 219 -25.61 -18.41 10.20
N ARG A 220 -24.46 -18.39 10.92
CA ARG A 220 -24.06 -19.48 11.83
C ARG A 220 -25.05 -19.66 12.99
N GLU A 221 -25.55 -18.57 13.56
CA GLU A 221 -26.57 -18.64 14.63
C GLU A 221 -27.90 -19.22 14.14
N ARG A 222 -28.30 -18.94 12.90
CA ARG A 222 -29.47 -19.55 12.27
C ARG A 222 -29.31 -21.04 12.03
N LEU A 223 -28.15 -21.46 11.47
CA LEU A 223 -27.81 -22.86 11.27
C LEU A 223 -27.76 -23.64 12.59
N GLY A 224 -27.14 -23.07 13.63
CA GLY A 224 -27.06 -23.72 14.94
C GLY A 224 -28.39 -23.88 15.65
N ARG A 225 -29.42 -23.08 15.29
CA ARG A 225 -30.81 -23.25 15.78
C ARG A 225 -31.56 -24.38 15.04
N HIS A 226 -31.29 -24.57 13.74
CA HIS A 226 -31.87 -25.66 12.95
C HIS A 226 -31.35 -27.05 13.30
N PHE A 227 -30.13 -27.16 13.84
CA PHE A 227 -29.55 -28.45 14.26
C PHE A 227 -29.80 -28.81 15.73
N LYS A 228 -30.54 -27.96 16.47
CA LYS A 228 -30.92 -28.19 17.88
C LYS A 228 -32.44 -28.52 18.07
N SER A 229 -33.17 -28.50 16.98
CA SER A 229 -34.56 -28.98 16.91
C SER A 229 -34.61 -30.36 16.23
#